data_feff0adf0a2105156124f78c5fe3410a
#
_entry.id   feff0adf0a2105156124f78c5fe3410a
#
_cell.length_a   1.000
_cell.length_b   1.000
_cell.length_c   1.000
_cell.angle_alpha   90.00
_cell.angle_beta   90.00
_cell.angle_gamma   90.00
#
_symmetry.space_group_name_H-M   'P 1'
#
loop_
_entity.id
_entity.type
_entity.pdbx_description
1 polymer ?
#
loop_
_entity_poly.entity_id
_entity_poly.type
_entity_poly.pdbx_seq_one_letter_code
_entity_poly.pdbx_strand_id
1 'polypeptide(L)'
;MAIESGFDLKAKANKPIVDFLANQKVLIVDAFSASRNTLRKIMTELGVKSANLEITDSFGDAEPKLLGIQPTFVMADYVFNKKSAFELFEITKSQFPNRLDTIFIVTADAETPLLLNRIEDEEIDGLFARPFTYASLQRRVIEIIRSKLTPSPYYRTLCDGRARMTLGKIEEAMLEFVKARNLDPNPVLAWCHEGYARLKLKHIEAAELCFKESLKLEPKNYKGLAGLLECYLVRQKFEDAYNVSRCIVAEHAVRPRRLPGLIRAAVMCGRFDDVLQFYDFYMKLDEVDDTLINSISAGLLVCSKYQMKRGDQAAAAITLRKAMIACKGKAIYLKEILASMILNGMSDEIVSVLASAPNEVKNSEEIRMAELNYQIQAGTSPGRLVEMAMDIIKSGIRNTKLYEVIISGSIKMKRRPQIIEEIVNEACKAFPEHAKTFKGYLAA
;
A
#
# COMPACT_ATOMS: atom_id res chain seq x y z
N MET A 1 -23.66 38.25 -21.43
CA MET A 1 -24.87 37.39 -21.32
C MET A 1 -24.74 36.31 -22.39
N ALA A 2 -24.18 35.16 -22.08
CA ALA A 2 -24.22 34.01 -22.96
C ALA A 2 -25.48 33.23 -22.56
N ILE A 3 -26.39 33.05 -23.51
CA ILE A 3 -27.62 32.30 -23.37
C ILE A 3 -27.22 30.85 -23.00
N GLU A 4 -27.57 30.39 -21.80
CA GLU A 4 -27.53 29.00 -21.41
C GLU A 4 -28.51 28.23 -22.30
N SER A 5 -28.06 27.72 -23.44
CA SER A 5 -28.87 26.82 -24.25
C SER A 5 -28.97 25.49 -23.43
N GLY A 6 -30.09 25.33 -22.74
CA GLY A 6 -30.43 24.07 -22.08
C GLY A 6 -30.37 22.92 -23.08
N PHE A 7 -30.04 21.73 -22.60
CA PHE A 7 -30.01 20.52 -23.42
C PHE A 7 -31.41 20.25 -23.99
N ASP A 8 -31.55 20.39 -25.29
CA ASP A 8 -32.83 20.12 -25.96
C ASP A 8 -32.94 18.62 -26.26
N LEU A 9 -33.76 17.92 -25.46
CA LEU A 9 -34.10 16.52 -25.65
C LEU A 9 -34.70 16.20 -27.04
N LYS A 10 -35.36 17.18 -27.67
CA LYS A 10 -36.00 16.98 -28.97
C LYS A 10 -35.10 17.19 -30.16
N ALA A 11 -33.90 17.76 -29.93
CA ALA A 11 -32.93 17.94 -31.00
C ALA A 11 -32.47 16.57 -31.54
N LYS A 12 -32.49 16.37 -32.85
CA LYS A 12 -32.08 15.14 -33.54
C LYS A 12 -30.66 14.72 -33.13
N ALA A 13 -29.75 15.67 -32.86
CA ALA A 13 -28.39 15.43 -32.43
C ALA A 13 -28.27 14.77 -31.04
N ASN A 14 -29.32 14.93 -30.19
CA ASN A 14 -29.31 14.40 -28.83
C ASN A 14 -30.07 13.07 -28.70
N LYS A 15 -30.77 12.63 -29.76
CA LYS A 15 -31.51 11.39 -29.77
C LYS A 15 -30.71 10.17 -29.36
N PRO A 16 -29.44 9.95 -29.81
CA PRO A 16 -28.64 8.82 -29.37
C PRO A 16 -28.37 8.80 -27.88
N ILE A 17 -28.22 9.96 -27.23
CA ILE A 17 -28.00 10.09 -25.78
C ILE A 17 -29.26 9.68 -25.02
N VAL A 18 -30.41 10.17 -25.46
CA VAL A 18 -31.71 9.86 -24.84
C VAL A 18 -32.03 8.38 -24.98
N ASP A 19 -31.84 7.81 -26.18
CA ASP A 19 -32.06 6.39 -26.45
C ASP A 19 -31.13 5.50 -25.62
N PHE A 20 -29.88 5.91 -25.47
CA PHE A 20 -28.92 5.24 -24.60
C PHE A 20 -29.40 5.25 -23.13
N LEU A 21 -29.69 6.42 -22.58
CA LEU A 21 -30.06 6.59 -21.17
C LEU A 21 -31.41 5.95 -20.83
N ALA A 22 -32.37 5.92 -21.75
CA ALA A 22 -33.69 5.29 -21.54
C ALA A 22 -33.60 3.80 -21.16
N ASN A 23 -32.52 3.14 -21.56
CA ASN A 23 -32.26 1.72 -21.31
C ASN A 23 -31.21 1.46 -20.19
N GLN A 24 -30.58 2.51 -19.65
CA GLN A 24 -29.61 2.37 -18.58
C GLN A 24 -30.26 2.15 -17.22
N LYS A 25 -29.70 1.26 -16.41
CA LYS A 25 -29.97 1.20 -14.98
C LYS A 25 -28.97 2.10 -14.27
N VAL A 26 -29.45 3.04 -13.49
CA VAL A 26 -28.65 4.07 -12.84
C VAL A 26 -28.67 3.88 -11.33
N LEU A 27 -27.53 3.94 -10.68
CA LEU A 27 -27.39 3.97 -9.23
C LEU A 27 -26.72 5.29 -8.81
N ILE A 28 -27.37 6.02 -7.91
CA ILE A 28 -26.82 7.23 -7.26
C ILE A 28 -26.59 6.93 -5.78
N VAL A 29 -25.35 7.09 -5.34
CA VAL A 29 -24.89 6.90 -3.96
C VAL A 29 -24.27 8.20 -3.47
N ASP A 30 -24.97 8.94 -2.62
CA ASP A 30 -24.47 10.22 -2.12
C ASP A 30 -25.11 10.53 -0.75
N ALA A 31 -24.30 10.95 0.24
CA ALA A 31 -24.79 11.30 1.58
C ALA A 31 -25.67 12.54 1.59
N PHE A 32 -25.39 13.48 0.68
CA PHE A 32 -26.03 14.79 0.68
C PHE A 32 -27.34 14.78 -0.11
N SER A 33 -28.45 15.06 0.57
CA SER A 33 -29.79 15.07 -0.05
C SER A 33 -29.92 16.07 -1.21
N ALA A 34 -29.31 17.25 -1.09
CA ALA A 34 -29.31 18.27 -2.15
C ALA A 34 -28.59 17.77 -3.41
N SER A 35 -27.46 17.10 -3.23
CA SER A 35 -26.69 16.45 -4.33
C SER A 35 -27.55 15.38 -5.01
N ARG A 36 -28.10 14.43 -4.21
CA ARG A 36 -28.98 13.36 -4.72
C ARG A 36 -30.16 13.92 -5.55
N ASN A 37 -30.81 14.97 -5.06
CA ASN A 37 -31.91 15.57 -5.76
C ASN A 37 -31.51 16.23 -7.10
N THR A 38 -30.35 16.89 -7.12
CA THR A 38 -29.79 17.47 -8.35
C THR A 38 -29.44 16.40 -9.36
N LEU A 39 -28.74 15.34 -8.93
CA LEU A 39 -28.37 14.21 -9.79
C LEU A 39 -29.60 13.47 -10.32
N ARG A 40 -30.62 13.22 -9.46
CA ARG A 40 -31.90 12.63 -9.85
C ARG A 40 -32.57 13.46 -10.95
N LYS A 41 -32.67 14.76 -10.73
CA LYS A 41 -33.32 15.68 -11.69
C LYS A 41 -32.62 15.63 -13.04
N ILE A 42 -31.29 15.72 -13.06
CA ILE A 42 -30.52 15.66 -14.30
C ILE A 42 -30.73 14.33 -15.04
N MET A 43 -30.64 13.20 -14.35
CA MET A 43 -30.83 11.90 -15.00
C MET A 43 -32.21 11.69 -15.55
N THR A 44 -33.24 12.14 -14.83
CA THR A 44 -34.65 12.10 -15.30
C THR A 44 -34.86 13.00 -16.51
N GLU A 45 -34.36 14.22 -16.50
CA GLU A 45 -34.47 15.16 -17.63
C GLU A 45 -33.62 14.69 -18.85
N LEU A 46 -32.58 13.93 -18.66
CA LEU A 46 -31.80 13.29 -19.74
C LEU A 46 -32.49 12.03 -20.31
N GLY A 47 -33.63 11.59 -19.73
CA GLY A 47 -34.41 10.50 -20.28
C GLY A 47 -34.32 9.16 -19.52
N VAL A 48 -33.68 9.10 -18.38
CA VAL A 48 -33.68 7.89 -17.53
C VAL A 48 -35.06 7.67 -16.95
N LYS A 49 -35.62 6.48 -17.14
CA LYS A 49 -36.92 6.10 -16.59
C LYS A 49 -36.83 5.97 -15.06
N SER A 50 -37.84 6.48 -14.34
CA SER A 50 -37.83 6.41 -12.86
C SER A 50 -37.74 4.98 -12.33
N ALA A 51 -38.24 3.98 -13.04
CA ALA A 51 -38.12 2.57 -12.69
C ALA A 51 -36.70 2.02 -12.81
N ASN A 52 -35.81 2.70 -13.52
CA ASN A 52 -34.42 2.33 -13.74
C ASN A 52 -33.46 3.18 -12.89
N LEU A 53 -33.96 4.05 -12.02
CA LEU A 53 -33.17 4.98 -11.22
C LEU A 53 -33.25 4.61 -9.74
N GLU A 54 -32.20 4.02 -9.24
CA GLU A 54 -32.02 3.70 -7.83
C GLU A 54 -31.15 4.76 -7.13
N ILE A 55 -31.52 5.09 -5.91
CA ILE A 55 -30.83 6.11 -5.11
C ILE A 55 -30.68 5.61 -3.70
N THR A 56 -29.52 5.85 -3.12
CA THR A 56 -29.27 5.52 -1.71
C THR A 56 -28.37 6.58 -1.07
N ASP A 57 -28.51 6.71 0.23
CA ASP A 57 -27.67 7.55 1.07
C ASP A 57 -26.76 6.72 1.97
N SER A 58 -26.63 5.45 1.73
CA SER A 58 -25.84 4.53 2.53
C SER A 58 -25.02 3.59 1.65
N PHE A 59 -23.77 3.39 2.01
CA PHE A 59 -22.89 2.41 1.36
C PHE A 59 -23.38 0.98 1.62
N GLY A 60 -23.94 0.73 2.82
CA GLY A 60 -24.49 -0.58 3.17
C GLY A 60 -25.61 -1.01 2.23
N ASP A 61 -26.41 -0.06 1.73
CA ASP A 61 -27.47 -0.32 0.75
C ASP A 61 -26.95 -0.28 -0.69
N ALA A 62 -25.86 0.46 -0.95
CA ALA A 62 -25.33 0.62 -2.29
C ALA A 62 -24.75 -0.69 -2.85
N GLU A 63 -23.99 -1.42 -2.05
CA GLU A 63 -23.36 -2.67 -2.47
C GLU A 63 -24.38 -3.77 -2.82
N PRO A 64 -25.39 -4.09 -2.00
CA PRO A 64 -26.47 -5.03 -2.38
C PRO A 64 -27.25 -4.58 -3.62
N LYS A 65 -27.54 -3.28 -3.77
CA LYS A 65 -28.21 -2.75 -4.95
C LYS A 65 -27.34 -2.91 -6.20
N LEU A 66 -26.05 -2.59 -6.10
CA LEU A 66 -25.10 -2.74 -7.19
C LEU A 66 -25.02 -4.20 -7.66
N LEU A 67 -24.98 -5.16 -6.73
CA LEU A 67 -24.95 -6.59 -7.04
C LEU A 67 -26.28 -7.09 -7.62
N GLY A 68 -27.41 -6.65 -7.06
CA GLY A 68 -28.76 -7.11 -7.47
C GLY A 68 -29.27 -6.51 -8.77
N ILE A 69 -29.07 -5.19 -8.96
CA ILE A 69 -29.61 -4.46 -10.10
C ILE A 69 -28.65 -4.47 -11.30
N GLN A 70 -27.35 -4.58 -11.03
CA GLN A 70 -26.28 -4.47 -12.01
C GLN A 70 -26.37 -3.18 -12.83
N PRO A 71 -26.26 -1.99 -12.19
CA PRO A 71 -26.38 -0.72 -12.89
C PRO A 71 -25.20 -0.51 -13.83
N THR A 72 -25.51 -0.04 -15.03
CA THR A 72 -24.51 0.31 -16.05
C THR A 72 -24.06 1.77 -15.94
N PHE A 73 -24.75 2.56 -15.13
CA PHE A 73 -24.39 3.94 -14.83
C PHE A 73 -24.40 4.16 -13.31
N VAL A 74 -23.23 4.48 -12.74
CA VAL A 74 -23.06 4.68 -11.31
C VAL A 74 -22.51 6.09 -11.04
N MET A 75 -23.12 6.80 -10.11
CA MET A 75 -22.62 8.05 -9.54
C MET A 75 -22.44 7.83 -8.04
N ALA A 76 -21.21 7.92 -7.54
CA ALA A 76 -20.91 7.63 -6.14
C ALA A 76 -20.09 8.73 -5.49
N ASP A 77 -20.42 9.10 -4.26
CA ASP A 77 -19.63 10.00 -3.44
C ASP A 77 -18.30 9.38 -3.08
N TYR A 78 -17.23 10.18 -3.14
CA TYR A 78 -15.83 9.70 -2.94
C TYR A 78 -15.66 9.00 -1.61
N VAL A 79 -16.12 9.61 -0.53
CA VAL A 79 -16.01 9.05 0.83
C VAL A 79 -17.39 8.97 1.46
N PHE A 80 -17.74 7.78 1.90
CA PHE A 80 -19.03 7.50 2.51
C PHE A 80 -18.85 6.61 3.74
N ASN A 81 -18.99 7.17 4.95
CA ASN A 81 -18.88 6.41 6.21
C ASN A 81 -17.61 5.50 6.27
N LYS A 82 -16.44 6.06 5.96
CA LYS A 82 -15.13 5.38 5.89
C LYS A 82 -14.94 4.44 4.70
N LYS A 83 -15.94 4.23 3.84
CA LYS A 83 -15.82 3.49 2.59
C LYS A 83 -15.67 4.43 1.40
N SER A 84 -15.09 3.96 0.33
CA SER A 84 -14.78 4.77 -0.85
C SER A 84 -15.57 4.33 -2.06
N ALA A 85 -15.99 5.30 -2.91
CA ALA A 85 -16.58 5.01 -4.22
C ALA A 85 -15.77 4.01 -5.06
N PHE A 86 -14.47 3.92 -4.83
CA PHE A 86 -13.60 2.99 -5.56
C PHE A 86 -13.85 1.51 -5.20
N GLU A 87 -14.40 1.20 -4.03
CA GLU A 87 -14.85 -0.15 -3.72
C GLU A 87 -16.05 -0.55 -4.59
N LEU A 88 -17.01 0.36 -4.77
CA LEU A 88 -18.14 0.14 -5.69
C LEU A 88 -17.65 0.06 -7.14
N PHE A 89 -16.63 0.82 -7.50
CA PHE A 89 -16.02 0.75 -8.83
C PHE A 89 -15.40 -0.61 -9.13
N GLU A 90 -14.66 -1.22 -8.16
CA GLU A 90 -14.10 -2.55 -8.35
C GLU A 90 -15.20 -3.62 -8.55
N ILE A 91 -16.32 -3.51 -7.83
CA ILE A 91 -17.47 -4.39 -8.05
C ILE A 91 -18.05 -4.19 -9.45
N THR A 92 -18.27 -2.92 -9.87
CA THR A 92 -18.76 -2.60 -11.20
C THR A 92 -17.85 -3.14 -12.30
N LYS A 93 -16.54 -2.99 -12.13
CA LYS A 93 -15.52 -3.49 -13.06
C LYS A 93 -15.52 -5.02 -13.19
N SER A 94 -15.79 -5.73 -12.10
CA SER A 94 -15.91 -7.18 -12.12
C SER A 94 -17.16 -7.68 -12.84
N GLN A 95 -18.27 -6.96 -12.70
CA GLN A 95 -19.55 -7.27 -13.38
C GLN A 95 -19.51 -6.92 -14.87
N PHE A 96 -18.87 -5.80 -15.20
CA PHE A 96 -18.76 -5.26 -16.55
C PHE A 96 -17.29 -5.04 -16.91
N PRO A 97 -16.58 -6.08 -17.36
CA PRO A 97 -15.16 -5.97 -17.68
C PRO A 97 -14.85 -4.96 -18.78
N ASN A 98 -15.73 -4.78 -19.76
CA ASN A 98 -15.56 -3.77 -20.80
C ASN A 98 -16.06 -2.41 -20.30
N ARG A 99 -15.13 -1.46 -20.23
CA ARG A 99 -15.40 -0.09 -19.75
C ARG A 99 -16.30 0.74 -20.68
N LEU A 100 -16.54 0.28 -21.91
CA LEU A 100 -17.52 0.91 -22.81
C LEU A 100 -18.97 0.61 -22.40
N ASP A 101 -19.19 -0.47 -21.66
CA ASP A 101 -20.54 -0.90 -21.25
C ASP A 101 -21.02 -0.17 -20.00
N THR A 102 -20.15 0.59 -19.31
CA THR A 102 -20.46 1.26 -18.06
C THR A 102 -19.97 2.69 -18.03
N ILE A 103 -20.65 3.51 -17.23
CA ILE A 103 -20.22 4.85 -16.85
C ILE A 103 -20.13 4.88 -15.32
N PHE A 104 -18.96 5.27 -14.81
CA PHE A 104 -18.74 5.46 -13.38
C PHE A 104 -18.22 6.87 -13.10
N ILE A 105 -18.97 7.62 -12.31
CA ILE A 105 -18.68 9.02 -11.97
C ILE A 105 -18.50 9.11 -10.45
N VAL A 106 -17.47 9.81 -10.02
CA VAL A 106 -17.22 10.11 -8.61
C VAL A 106 -17.63 11.55 -8.32
N THR A 107 -18.35 11.78 -7.23
CA THR A 107 -18.60 13.11 -6.66
C THR A 107 -17.72 13.30 -5.43
N ALA A 108 -17.26 14.54 -5.16
CA ALA A 108 -16.42 14.84 -4.01
C ALA A 108 -16.59 16.30 -3.55
N ASP A 109 -16.17 16.61 -2.31
CA ASP A 109 -16.20 17.98 -1.80
C ASP A 109 -15.09 18.86 -2.38
N ALA A 110 -13.95 18.25 -2.78
CA ALA A 110 -12.83 18.94 -3.39
C ALA A 110 -12.06 18.05 -4.36
N GLU A 111 -11.46 18.66 -5.36
CA GLU A 111 -10.49 18.01 -6.26
C GLU A 111 -9.10 18.03 -5.60
N THR A 112 -8.78 17.03 -4.80
CA THR A 112 -7.46 16.91 -4.24
C THR A 112 -6.49 16.23 -5.22
N PRO A 113 -5.19 16.55 -5.21
CA PRO A 113 -4.21 15.90 -6.08
C PRO A 113 -4.21 14.36 -5.96
N LEU A 114 -4.44 13.84 -4.76
CA LEU A 114 -4.53 12.40 -4.53
C LEU A 114 -5.76 11.79 -5.22
N LEU A 115 -6.90 12.46 -5.16
CA LEU A 115 -8.15 12.03 -5.80
C LEU A 115 -8.03 12.09 -7.32
N LEU A 116 -7.52 13.20 -7.87
CA LEU A 116 -7.29 13.35 -9.31
C LEU A 116 -6.38 12.24 -9.86
N ASN A 117 -5.25 11.99 -9.21
CA ASN A 117 -4.35 10.90 -9.60
C ASN A 117 -5.04 9.53 -9.54
N ARG A 118 -5.94 9.31 -8.58
CA ARG A 118 -6.67 8.05 -8.47
C ARG A 118 -7.73 7.90 -9.56
N ILE A 119 -8.45 8.96 -9.88
CA ILE A 119 -9.42 9.01 -11.00
C ILE A 119 -8.71 8.66 -12.33
N GLU A 120 -7.56 9.27 -12.59
CA GLU A 120 -6.77 9.02 -13.80
C GLU A 120 -6.22 7.58 -13.86
N ASP A 121 -5.67 7.05 -12.76
CA ASP A 121 -5.11 5.71 -12.72
C ASP A 121 -6.16 4.61 -12.89
N GLU A 122 -7.28 4.75 -12.20
CA GLU A 122 -8.41 3.82 -12.34
C GLU A 122 -9.20 4.07 -13.65
N GLU A 123 -8.90 5.19 -14.34
CA GLU A 123 -9.59 5.64 -15.55
C GLU A 123 -11.11 5.73 -15.32
N ILE A 124 -11.49 6.38 -14.21
CA ILE A 124 -12.88 6.74 -13.88
C ILE A 124 -13.38 7.74 -14.90
N ASP A 125 -14.63 7.61 -15.33
CA ASP A 125 -15.20 8.39 -16.45
C ASP A 125 -15.39 9.88 -16.11
N GLY A 126 -15.56 10.22 -14.83
CA GLY A 126 -15.68 11.62 -14.40
C GLY A 126 -15.53 11.84 -12.90
N LEU A 127 -15.02 13.02 -12.56
CA LEU A 127 -15.01 13.56 -11.21
C LEU A 127 -15.79 14.87 -11.18
N PHE A 128 -16.72 15.01 -10.24
CA PHE A 128 -17.51 16.22 -10.04
C PHE A 128 -17.32 16.75 -8.62
N ALA A 129 -16.61 17.87 -8.51
CA ALA A 129 -16.42 18.52 -7.22
C ALA A 129 -17.61 19.42 -6.86
N ARG A 130 -18.06 19.35 -5.64
CA ARG A 130 -19.07 20.25 -5.05
C ARG A 130 -18.43 21.60 -4.70
N PRO A 131 -19.15 22.73 -4.79
CA PRO A 131 -20.51 22.86 -5.33
C PRO A 131 -20.55 22.82 -6.86
N PHE A 132 -21.45 22.05 -7.43
CA PHE A 132 -21.68 22.04 -8.87
C PHE A 132 -23.02 22.68 -9.24
N THR A 133 -23.07 23.36 -10.39
CA THR A 133 -24.31 23.86 -10.94
C THR A 133 -24.98 22.79 -11.79
N TYR A 134 -26.31 22.87 -11.87
CA TYR A 134 -27.10 21.99 -12.73
C TYR A 134 -26.55 21.96 -14.17
N ALA A 135 -26.33 23.14 -14.77
CA ALA A 135 -25.90 23.26 -16.16
C ALA A 135 -24.49 22.69 -16.40
N SER A 136 -23.54 22.92 -15.47
CA SER A 136 -22.18 22.40 -15.60
C SER A 136 -22.15 20.86 -15.49
N LEU A 137 -22.92 20.32 -14.55
CA LEU A 137 -23.00 18.88 -14.34
C LEU A 137 -23.71 18.19 -15.53
N GLN A 138 -24.83 18.71 -16.00
CA GLN A 138 -25.52 18.18 -17.17
C GLN A 138 -24.63 18.14 -18.41
N ARG A 139 -23.88 19.21 -18.69
CA ARG A 139 -22.94 19.26 -19.82
C ARG A 139 -21.90 18.18 -19.73
N ARG A 140 -21.24 18.02 -18.57
CA ARG A 140 -20.18 17.01 -18.37
C ARG A 140 -20.74 15.58 -18.48
N VAL A 141 -21.92 15.30 -17.95
CA VAL A 141 -22.58 13.98 -18.11
C VAL A 141 -22.81 13.68 -19.59
N ILE A 142 -23.29 14.65 -20.36
CA ILE A 142 -23.51 14.51 -21.80
C ILE A 142 -22.20 14.24 -22.56
N GLU A 143 -21.11 14.94 -22.21
CA GLU A 143 -19.80 14.76 -22.81
C GLU A 143 -19.27 13.33 -22.55
N ILE A 144 -19.40 12.82 -21.32
CA ILE A 144 -19.02 11.46 -20.96
C ILE A 144 -19.85 10.44 -21.78
N ILE A 145 -21.16 10.61 -21.88
CA ILE A 145 -22.02 9.71 -22.66
C ILE A 145 -21.60 9.71 -24.13
N ARG A 146 -21.37 10.88 -24.71
CA ARG A 146 -20.94 11.00 -26.12
C ARG A 146 -19.64 10.26 -26.37
N SER A 147 -18.65 10.39 -25.49
CA SER A 147 -17.35 9.68 -25.61
C SER A 147 -17.53 8.15 -25.58
N LYS A 148 -18.52 7.64 -24.83
CA LYS A 148 -18.84 6.21 -24.77
C LYS A 148 -19.61 5.72 -25.99
N LEU A 149 -20.49 6.55 -26.54
CA LEU A 149 -21.27 6.19 -27.73
C LEU A 149 -20.43 6.16 -29.01
N THR A 150 -19.44 7.04 -29.10
CA THR A 150 -18.58 7.17 -30.29
C THR A 150 -17.10 7.10 -29.92
N PRO A 151 -16.64 5.96 -29.33
CA PRO A 151 -15.24 5.81 -28.97
C PRO A 151 -14.34 5.75 -30.18
N SER A 152 -13.14 6.36 -30.09
CA SER A 152 -12.13 6.19 -31.13
C SER A 152 -11.74 4.71 -31.30
N PRO A 153 -11.25 4.29 -32.48
CA PRO A 153 -10.75 2.91 -32.66
C PRO A 153 -9.67 2.55 -31.63
N TYR A 154 -8.79 3.50 -31.30
CA TYR A 154 -7.77 3.35 -30.26
C TYR A 154 -8.39 3.02 -28.89
N TYR A 155 -9.32 3.89 -28.43
CA TYR A 155 -9.94 3.72 -27.12
C TYR A 155 -10.77 2.44 -27.01
N ARG A 156 -11.48 2.06 -28.10
CA ARG A 156 -12.23 0.80 -28.19
C ARG A 156 -11.31 -0.41 -28.00
N THR A 157 -10.22 -0.49 -28.79
CA THR A 157 -9.25 -1.58 -28.71
C THR A 157 -8.57 -1.65 -27.34
N LEU A 158 -8.29 -0.49 -26.73
CA LEU A 158 -7.75 -0.40 -25.38
C LEU A 158 -8.73 -0.99 -24.33
N CYS A 159 -10.02 -0.65 -24.42
CA CYS A 159 -11.06 -1.18 -23.55
C CYS A 159 -11.24 -2.70 -23.72
N ASP A 160 -11.18 -3.22 -24.96
CA ASP A 160 -11.23 -4.65 -25.22
C ASP A 160 -10.05 -5.40 -24.61
N GLY A 161 -8.83 -4.84 -24.71
CA GLY A 161 -7.64 -5.39 -24.04
C GLY A 161 -7.80 -5.39 -22.50
N ARG A 162 -8.32 -4.32 -21.92
CA ARG A 162 -8.57 -4.23 -20.47
C ARG A 162 -9.63 -5.22 -20.00
N ALA A 163 -10.70 -5.41 -20.77
CA ALA A 163 -11.72 -6.42 -20.49
C ALA A 163 -11.12 -7.83 -20.43
N ARG A 164 -10.27 -8.17 -21.40
CA ARG A 164 -9.56 -9.46 -21.41
C ARG A 164 -8.61 -9.60 -20.21
N MET A 165 -7.90 -8.55 -19.83
CA MET A 165 -7.08 -8.56 -18.59
C MET A 165 -7.91 -8.84 -17.34
N THR A 166 -9.09 -8.24 -17.22
CA THR A 166 -10.01 -8.47 -16.09
C THR A 166 -10.51 -9.91 -16.07
N LEU A 167 -10.76 -10.50 -17.25
CA LEU A 167 -11.17 -11.89 -17.40
C LEU A 167 -10.01 -12.91 -17.28
N GLY A 168 -8.79 -12.45 -16.97
CA GLY A 168 -7.62 -13.32 -16.85
C GLY A 168 -7.00 -13.80 -18.17
N LYS A 169 -7.48 -13.31 -19.30
CA LYS A 169 -7.00 -13.67 -20.66
C LYS A 169 -5.83 -12.76 -21.06
N ILE A 170 -4.69 -12.92 -20.38
CA ILE A 170 -3.60 -11.93 -20.43
C ILE A 170 -2.91 -11.87 -21.79
N GLU A 171 -2.68 -13.02 -22.44
CA GLU A 171 -2.06 -13.08 -23.77
C GLU A 171 -2.96 -12.41 -24.82
N GLU A 172 -4.28 -12.67 -24.79
CA GLU A 172 -5.23 -12.02 -25.67
C GLU A 172 -5.27 -10.50 -25.43
N ALA A 173 -5.23 -10.08 -24.17
CA ALA A 173 -5.18 -8.66 -23.80
C ALA A 173 -3.93 -7.98 -24.37
N MET A 174 -2.78 -8.61 -24.26
CA MET A 174 -1.52 -8.11 -24.81
C MET A 174 -1.61 -7.88 -26.32
N LEU A 175 -2.23 -8.80 -27.07
CA LEU A 175 -2.44 -8.62 -28.51
C LEU A 175 -3.30 -7.40 -28.83
N GLU A 176 -4.35 -7.12 -28.03
CA GLU A 176 -5.17 -5.94 -28.24
C GLU A 176 -4.37 -4.65 -27.92
N PHE A 177 -3.54 -4.63 -26.88
CA PHE A 177 -2.70 -3.47 -26.60
C PHE A 177 -1.67 -3.20 -27.69
N VAL A 178 -1.09 -4.26 -28.28
CA VAL A 178 -0.22 -4.14 -29.46
C VAL A 178 -0.98 -3.57 -30.67
N LYS A 179 -2.23 -3.99 -30.93
CA LYS A 179 -3.06 -3.38 -31.97
C LYS A 179 -3.35 -1.91 -31.66
N ALA A 180 -3.71 -1.60 -30.41
CA ALA A 180 -4.01 -0.22 -29.99
C ALA A 180 -2.83 0.72 -30.26
N ARG A 181 -1.60 0.28 -30.01
CA ARG A 181 -0.40 1.12 -30.29
C ARG A 181 -0.32 1.64 -31.73
N ASN A 182 -0.85 0.90 -32.67
CA ASN A 182 -0.81 1.26 -34.10
C ASN A 182 -1.97 2.17 -34.52
N LEU A 183 -2.92 2.44 -33.61
CA LEU A 183 -4.13 3.23 -33.88
C LEU A 183 -4.04 4.69 -33.40
N ASP A 184 -2.98 5.03 -32.70
CA ASP A 184 -2.77 6.38 -32.16
C ASP A 184 -1.31 6.79 -32.31
N PRO A 185 -1.00 8.02 -32.72
CA PRO A 185 0.38 8.51 -32.82
C PRO A 185 1.06 8.69 -31.46
N ASN A 186 0.29 8.81 -30.37
CA ASN A 186 0.78 8.96 -29.00
C ASN A 186 0.17 7.89 -28.05
N PRO A 187 0.46 6.59 -28.25
CA PRO A 187 -0.25 5.49 -27.59
C PRO A 187 0.27 5.21 -26.18
N VAL A 188 0.38 6.21 -25.32
CA VAL A 188 0.96 6.12 -23.97
C VAL A 188 0.27 5.03 -23.14
N LEU A 189 -1.08 5.03 -23.08
CA LEU A 189 -1.84 4.08 -22.29
C LEU A 189 -1.72 2.64 -22.83
N ALA A 190 -1.63 2.46 -24.15
CA ALA A 190 -1.45 1.14 -24.74
C ALA A 190 -0.10 0.54 -24.34
N TRP A 191 0.98 1.33 -24.36
CA TRP A 191 2.28 0.92 -23.84
C TRP A 191 2.23 0.56 -22.35
N CYS A 192 1.56 1.36 -21.52
CA CYS A 192 1.41 1.08 -20.10
C CYS A 192 0.65 -0.23 -19.86
N HIS A 193 -0.49 -0.42 -20.51
CA HIS A 193 -1.30 -1.64 -20.33
C HIS A 193 -0.60 -2.89 -20.87
N GLU A 194 0.12 -2.80 -21.97
CA GLU A 194 0.97 -3.89 -22.46
C GLU A 194 2.06 -4.22 -21.44
N GLY A 195 2.72 -3.22 -20.85
CA GLY A 195 3.70 -3.40 -19.79
C GLY A 195 3.12 -4.16 -18.59
N TYR A 196 1.93 -3.78 -18.13
CA TYR A 196 1.26 -4.49 -17.02
C TYR A 196 0.83 -5.92 -17.41
N ALA A 197 0.39 -6.16 -18.65
CA ALA A 197 0.11 -7.52 -19.12
C ALA A 197 1.38 -8.39 -19.08
N ARG A 198 2.50 -7.85 -19.57
CA ARG A 198 3.81 -8.53 -19.52
C ARG A 198 4.30 -8.79 -18.09
N LEU A 199 4.08 -7.87 -17.16
CA LEU A 199 4.38 -8.08 -15.72
C LEU A 199 3.59 -9.27 -15.17
N LYS A 200 2.29 -9.36 -15.47
CA LYS A 200 1.46 -10.51 -15.05
C LYS A 200 1.96 -11.83 -15.62
N LEU A 201 2.50 -11.83 -16.84
CA LEU A 201 3.14 -12.98 -17.48
C LEU A 201 4.58 -13.21 -16.99
N LYS A 202 5.09 -12.41 -16.05
CA LYS A 202 6.46 -12.46 -15.55
C LYS A 202 7.55 -12.16 -16.60
N HIS A 203 7.19 -11.52 -17.70
CA HIS A 203 8.10 -11.05 -18.74
C HIS A 203 8.66 -9.67 -18.38
N ILE A 204 9.48 -9.61 -17.32
CA ILE A 204 9.84 -8.35 -16.64
C ILE A 204 10.64 -7.42 -17.55
N GLU A 205 11.61 -7.96 -18.33
CA GLU A 205 12.43 -7.15 -19.25
C GLU A 205 11.58 -6.51 -20.35
N ALA A 206 10.66 -7.27 -20.91
CA ALA A 206 9.76 -6.75 -21.94
C ALA A 206 8.76 -5.73 -21.38
N ALA A 207 8.33 -5.90 -20.13
CA ALA A 207 7.52 -4.91 -19.42
C ALA A 207 8.29 -3.61 -19.18
N GLU A 208 9.56 -3.70 -18.72
CA GLU A 208 10.45 -2.55 -18.55
C GLU A 208 10.57 -1.73 -19.83
N LEU A 209 10.73 -2.39 -20.99
CA LEU A 209 10.77 -1.71 -22.30
C LEU A 209 9.46 -0.97 -22.60
N CYS A 210 8.31 -1.61 -22.37
CA CYS A 210 7.00 -0.97 -22.61
C CYS A 210 6.83 0.30 -21.77
N PHE A 211 7.17 0.26 -20.48
CA PHE A 211 7.08 1.44 -19.63
C PHE A 211 8.07 2.54 -20.04
N LYS A 212 9.27 2.19 -20.48
CA LYS A 212 10.23 3.16 -21.04
C LYS A 212 9.71 3.81 -22.31
N GLU A 213 9.07 3.06 -23.21
CA GLU A 213 8.45 3.63 -24.41
C GLU A 213 7.31 4.60 -24.05
N SER A 214 6.45 4.24 -23.06
CA SER A 214 5.41 5.17 -22.60
C SER A 214 6.00 6.46 -22.03
N LEU A 215 7.10 6.37 -21.28
CA LEU A 215 7.76 7.53 -20.67
C LEU A 215 8.58 8.38 -21.67
N LYS A 216 8.96 7.86 -22.82
CA LYS A 216 9.50 8.67 -23.93
C LYS A 216 8.43 9.59 -24.51
N LEU A 217 7.19 9.11 -24.59
CA LEU A 217 6.06 9.89 -25.09
C LEU A 217 5.56 10.89 -24.03
N GLU A 218 5.47 10.45 -22.77
CA GLU A 218 4.99 11.26 -21.64
C GLU A 218 5.87 10.99 -20.40
N PRO A 219 6.94 11.80 -20.19
CA PRO A 219 7.95 11.55 -19.15
C PRO A 219 7.40 11.51 -17.70
N LYS A 220 6.27 12.16 -17.46
CA LYS A 220 5.63 12.24 -16.16
C LYS A 220 4.41 11.32 -16.01
N ASN A 221 4.18 10.42 -16.97
CA ASN A 221 3.05 9.51 -16.90
C ASN A 221 3.13 8.60 -15.66
N TYR A 222 2.14 8.72 -14.77
CA TYR A 222 2.13 7.99 -13.51
C TYR A 222 2.13 6.47 -13.70
N LYS A 223 1.34 5.93 -14.65
CA LYS A 223 1.27 4.48 -14.91
C LYS A 223 2.61 3.93 -15.40
N GLY A 224 3.27 4.68 -16.28
CA GLY A 224 4.60 4.35 -16.79
C GLY A 224 5.65 4.32 -15.66
N LEU A 225 5.70 5.38 -14.84
CA LEU A 225 6.61 5.46 -13.68
C LEU A 225 6.34 4.34 -12.68
N ALA A 226 5.07 4.11 -12.32
CA ALA A 226 4.70 3.09 -11.36
C ALA A 226 5.02 1.66 -11.83
N GLY A 227 4.79 1.37 -13.12
CA GLY A 227 5.15 0.08 -13.73
C GLY A 227 6.67 -0.12 -13.81
N LEU A 228 7.41 0.93 -14.16
CA LEU A 228 8.87 0.88 -14.20
C LEU A 228 9.49 0.66 -12.81
N LEU A 229 8.96 1.33 -11.78
CA LEU A 229 9.34 1.09 -10.39
C LEU A 229 9.15 -0.40 -10.01
N GLU A 230 8.03 -0.99 -10.38
CA GLU A 230 7.72 -2.39 -10.09
C GLU A 230 8.72 -3.33 -10.79
N CYS A 231 9.03 -3.09 -12.07
CA CYS A 231 10.05 -3.82 -12.81
C CYS A 231 11.42 -3.77 -12.12
N TYR A 232 11.87 -2.59 -11.71
CA TYR A 232 13.15 -2.43 -11.05
C TYR A 232 13.22 -3.08 -9.69
N LEU A 233 12.14 -3.02 -8.89
CA LEU A 233 12.06 -3.69 -7.59
C LEU A 233 12.11 -5.22 -7.72
N VAL A 234 11.43 -5.79 -8.74
CA VAL A 234 11.46 -7.23 -9.03
C VAL A 234 12.86 -7.67 -9.47
N ARG A 235 13.52 -6.87 -10.30
CA ARG A 235 14.90 -7.13 -10.78
C ARG A 235 15.99 -6.74 -9.79
N GLN A 236 15.64 -6.24 -8.60
CA GLN A 236 16.56 -5.77 -7.55
C GLN A 236 17.49 -4.64 -8.03
N LYS A 237 17.08 -3.85 -9.03
CA LYS A 237 17.77 -2.65 -9.48
C LYS A 237 17.39 -1.47 -8.59
N PHE A 238 17.88 -1.48 -7.35
CA PHE A 238 17.38 -0.58 -6.31
C PHE A 238 17.69 0.90 -6.57
N GLU A 239 18.86 1.23 -7.13
CA GLU A 239 19.19 2.63 -7.49
C GLU A 239 18.26 3.16 -8.58
N ASP A 240 17.98 2.37 -9.62
CA ASP A 240 17.03 2.73 -10.67
C ASP A 240 15.61 2.88 -10.09
N ALA A 241 15.20 1.94 -9.22
CA ALA A 241 13.93 1.98 -8.51
C ALA A 241 13.81 3.25 -7.65
N TYR A 242 14.87 3.62 -6.94
CA TYR A 242 14.90 4.83 -6.12
C TYR A 242 14.82 6.11 -6.98
N ASN A 243 15.53 6.18 -8.10
CA ASN A 243 15.45 7.32 -9.00
C ASN A 243 14.03 7.51 -9.55
N VAL A 244 13.36 6.43 -9.97
CA VAL A 244 11.96 6.48 -10.41
C VAL A 244 11.03 6.86 -9.25
N SER A 245 11.28 6.35 -8.04
CA SER A 245 10.48 6.71 -6.86
C SER A 245 10.53 8.20 -6.55
N ARG A 246 11.69 8.85 -6.70
CA ARG A 246 11.84 10.30 -6.57
C ARG A 246 11.01 11.06 -7.61
N CYS A 247 10.98 10.59 -8.85
CA CYS A 247 10.12 11.20 -9.88
C CYS A 247 8.65 11.10 -9.50
N ILE A 248 8.19 9.92 -9.00
CA ILE A 248 6.82 9.75 -8.54
C ILE A 248 6.48 10.73 -7.41
N VAL A 249 7.34 10.84 -6.40
CA VAL A 249 7.10 11.73 -5.24
C VAL A 249 7.12 13.21 -5.61
N ALA A 250 7.95 13.60 -6.59
CA ALA A 250 8.07 14.99 -7.04
C ALA A 250 6.88 15.45 -7.90
N GLU A 251 6.35 14.57 -8.74
CA GLU A 251 5.36 14.94 -9.77
C GLU A 251 3.92 14.54 -9.41
N HIS A 252 3.75 13.59 -8.48
CA HIS A 252 2.45 13.01 -8.15
C HIS A 252 2.20 12.92 -6.65
N ALA A 253 0.93 12.97 -6.25
CA ALA A 253 0.56 12.66 -4.88
C ALA A 253 0.82 11.17 -4.59
N VAL A 254 1.51 10.89 -3.50
CA VAL A 254 1.89 9.53 -3.12
C VAL A 254 0.66 8.72 -2.69
N ARG A 255 0.46 7.57 -3.34
CA ARG A 255 -0.67 6.68 -3.04
C ARG A 255 -0.32 5.67 -1.98
N PRO A 256 -1.25 5.34 -1.05
CA PRO A 256 -1.00 4.35 0.00
C PRO A 256 -0.47 3.03 -0.53
N ARG A 257 -1.06 2.49 -1.60
CA ARG A 257 -0.66 1.20 -2.20
C ARG A 257 0.74 1.20 -2.82
N ARG A 258 1.34 2.37 -3.09
CA ARG A 258 2.69 2.49 -3.67
C ARG A 258 3.76 2.71 -2.61
N LEU A 259 3.37 3.18 -1.41
CA LEU A 259 4.32 3.40 -0.32
C LEU A 259 5.22 2.19 -0.03
N PRO A 260 4.74 0.93 0.00
CA PRO A 260 5.61 -0.22 0.22
C PRO A 260 6.79 -0.31 -0.75
N GLY A 261 6.54 -0.05 -2.05
CA GLY A 261 7.59 -0.04 -3.07
C GLY A 261 8.58 1.12 -2.90
N LEU A 262 8.07 2.32 -2.60
CA LEU A 262 8.89 3.52 -2.35
C LEU A 262 9.77 3.33 -1.10
N ILE A 263 9.21 2.84 0.00
CA ILE A 263 9.94 2.52 1.23
C ILE A 263 11.04 1.50 0.95
N ARG A 264 10.72 0.42 0.23
CA ARG A 264 11.70 -0.61 -0.12
C ARG A 264 12.86 -0.05 -0.95
N ALA A 265 12.58 0.78 -1.97
CA ALA A 265 13.62 1.41 -2.77
C ALA A 265 14.51 2.31 -1.91
N ALA A 266 13.93 3.16 -1.05
CA ALA A 266 14.68 4.05 -0.17
C ALA A 266 15.55 3.27 0.84
N VAL A 267 15.00 2.23 1.49
CA VAL A 267 15.74 1.39 2.45
C VAL A 267 16.93 0.70 1.79
N MET A 268 16.71 0.09 0.61
CA MET A 268 17.76 -0.66 -0.10
C MET A 268 18.88 0.25 -0.62
N CYS A 269 18.61 1.54 -0.84
CA CYS A 269 19.60 2.55 -1.21
C CYS A 269 20.15 3.34 -0.01
N GLY A 270 19.77 2.99 1.22
CA GLY A 270 20.23 3.68 2.43
C GLY A 270 19.72 5.13 2.58
N ARG A 271 18.60 5.47 1.91
CA ARG A 271 17.97 6.80 1.93
C ARG A 271 16.96 6.89 3.09
N PHE A 272 17.47 6.87 4.31
CA PHE A 272 16.64 6.75 5.51
C PHE A 272 15.83 8.00 5.83
N ASP A 273 16.27 9.19 5.40
CA ASP A 273 15.49 10.43 5.54
C ASP A 273 14.16 10.35 4.77
N ASP A 274 14.17 9.74 3.59
CA ASP A 274 12.94 9.54 2.82
C ASP A 274 11.99 8.54 3.51
N VAL A 275 12.52 7.53 4.20
CA VAL A 275 11.70 6.59 4.99
C VAL A 275 10.96 7.34 6.11
N LEU A 276 11.63 8.31 6.75
CA LEU A 276 11.01 9.15 7.78
C LEU A 276 9.92 10.06 7.19
N GLN A 277 10.12 10.60 5.98
CA GLN A 277 9.08 11.35 5.27
C GLN A 277 7.89 10.45 4.90
N PHE A 278 8.13 9.22 4.45
CA PHE A 278 7.05 8.26 4.17
C PHE A 278 6.26 7.87 5.43
N TYR A 279 6.90 7.84 6.61
CA TYR A 279 6.17 7.71 7.87
C TYR A 279 5.21 8.88 8.12
N ASP A 280 5.61 10.11 7.80
CA ASP A 280 4.74 11.28 7.96
C ASP A 280 3.53 11.24 6.99
N PHE A 281 3.68 10.65 5.78
CA PHE A 281 2.55 10.32 4.91
C PHE A 281 1.66 9.23 5.50
N TYR A 282 2.28 8.15 5.99
CA TYR A 282 1.57 7.04 6.62
C TYR A 282 0.67 7.51 7.76
N MET A 283 1.14 8.43 8.61
CA MET A 283 0.39 8.96 9.74
C MET A 283 -0.84 9.81 9.35
N LYS A 284 -0.91 10.27 8.11
CA LYS A 284 -2.04 11.05 7.57
C LYS A 284 -3.11 10.19 6.89
N LEU A 285 -2.88 8.88 6.81
CA LEU A 285 -3.84 7.96 6.19
C LEU A 285 -4.89 7.53 7.21
N ASP A 286 -6.15 7.62 6.82
CA ASP A 286 -7.29 7.20 7.65
C ASP A 286 -7.32 5.66 7.77
N GLU A 287 -7.01 4.96 6.67
CA GLU A 287 -6.98 3.50 6.61
C GLU A 287 -5.64 3.01 6.06
N VAL A 288 -5.10 1.98 6.67
CA VAL A 288 -3.86 1.34 6.27
C VAL A 288 -4.01 -0.18 6.29
N ASP A 289 -3.53 -0.82 5.25
CA ASP A 289 -3.51 -2.27 5.14
C ASP A 289 -2.28 -2.89 5.83
N ASP A 290 -2.32 -4.18 5.99
CA ASP A 290 -1.25 -4.96 6.61
C ASP A 290 0.09 -4.85 5.85
N THR A 291 0.04 -4.75 4.53
CA THR A 291 1.23 -4.62 3.68
C THR A 291 1.96 -3.32 3.97
N LEU A 292 1.21 -2.24 4.11
CA LEU A 292 1.78 -0.94 4.41
C LEU A 292 2.30 -0.86 5.85
N ILE A 293 1.55 -1.39 6.83
CA ILE A 293 2.01 -1.48 8.23
C ILE A 293 3.33 -2.24 8.29
N ASN A 294 3.42 -3.38 7.61
CA ASN A 294 4.64 -4.20 7.57
C ASN A 294 5.81 -3.44 6.94
N SER A 295 5.58 -2.77 5.82
CA SER A 295 6.64 -2.08 5.07
C SER A 295 7.21 -0.89 5.85
N ILE A 296 6.34 -0.06 6.46
CA ILE A 296 6.81 1.10 7.22
C ILE A 296 7.49 0.69 8.53
N SER A 297 6.96 -0.33 9.22
CA SER A 297 7.56 -0.84 10.46
C SER A 297 8.94 -1.43 10.22
N ALA A 298 9.09 -2.26 9.18
CA ALA A 298 10.38 -2.81 8.78
C ALA A 298 11.36 -1.71 8.36
N GLY A 299 10.90 -0.74 7.55
CA GLY A 299 11.72 0.38 7.10
C GLY A 299 12.27 1.22 8.25
N LEU A 300 11.42 1.60 9.21
CA LEU A 300 11.81 2.35 10.40
C LEU A 300 12.76 1.55 11.30
N LEU A 301 12.55 0.23 11.44
CA LEU A 301 13.42 -0.62 12.21
C LEU A 301 14.82 -0.71 11.59
N VAL A 302 14.94 -0.83 10.26
CA VAL A 302 16.22 -0.80 9.56
C VAL A 302 16.90 0.57 9.72
N CYS A 303 16.14 1.65 9.61
CA CYS A 303 16.63 3.02 9.82
C CYS A 303 17.21 3.20 11.23
N SER A 304 16.49 2.77 12.27
CA SER A 304 16.97 2.87 13.67
C SER A 304 18.24 2.06 13.91
N LYS A 305 18.33 0.83 13.37
CA LYS A 305 19.53 0.00 13.45
C LYS A 305 20.75 0.65 12.78
N TYR A 306 20.54 1.33 11.65
CA TYR A 306 21.58 2.08 10.97
C TYR A 306 22.06 3.27 11.81
N GLN A 307 21.12 4.05 12.38
CA GLN A 307 21.43 5.17 13.26
C GLN A 307 22.21 4.73 14.51
N MET A 308 21.83 3.61 15.14
CA MET A 308 22.59 3.01 16.25
C MET A 308 24.04 2.66 15.86
N LYS A 309 24.23 2.03 14.68
CA LYS A 309 25.56 1.67 14.18
C LYS A 309 26.45 2.90 13.96
N ARG A 310 25.87 4.04 13.66
CA ARG A 310 26.58 5.33 13.53
C ARG A 310 26.81 6.04 14.85
N GLY A 311 26.31 5.50 15.96
CA GLY A 311 26.41 6.11 17.28
C GLY A 311 25.38 7.23 17.53
N ASP A 312 24.41 7.43 16.61
CA ASP A 312 23.35 8.41 16.77
C ASP A 312 22.17 7.80 17.55
N GLN A 313 22.38 7.64 18.84
CA GLN A 313 21.40 7.04 19.74
C GLN A 313 20.12 7.88 19.86
N ALA A 314 20.26 9.22 19.82
CA ALA A 314 19.11 10.13 19.93
C ALA A 314 18.17 9.99 18.72
N ALA A 315 18.70 9.99 17.50
CA ALA A 315 17.91 9.76 16.29
C ALA A 315 17.31 8.34 16.28
N ALA A 316 18.07 7.32 16.70
CA ALA A 316 17.58 5.96 16.80
C ALA A 316 16.40 5.85 17.78
N ALA A 317 16.43 6.51 18.92
CA ALA A 317 15.35 6.54 19.89
C ALA A 317 14.08 7.14 19.28
N ILE A 318 14.18 8.28 18.58
CA ILE A 318 13.04 8.91 17.89
C ILE A 318 12.45 7.96 16.84
N THR A 319 13.30 7.31 16.06
CA THR A 319 12.87 6.39 15.00
C THR A 319 12.20 5.13 15.57
N LEU A 320 12.69 4.61 16.70
CA LEU A 320 12.07 3.47 17.39
C LEU A 320 10.69 3.80 17.94
N ARG A 321 10.49 5.02 18.50
CA ARG A 321 9.13 5.47 18.90
C ARG A 321 8.19 5.55 17.72
N LYS A 322 8.64 6.08 16.58
CA LYS A 322 7.87 6.08 15.33
C LYS A 322 7.52 4.65 14.87
N ALA A 323 8.47 3.72 14.94
CA ALA A 323 8.26 2.31 14.60
C ALA A 323 7.23 1.63 15.51
N MET A 324 7.26 1.93 16.81
CA MET A 324 6.30 1.41 17.78
C MET A 324 4.87 1.86 17.46
N ILE A 325 4.69 3.13 17.11
CA ILE A 325 3.38 3.66 16.70
C ILE A 325 2.93 3.00 15.38
N ALA A 326 3.84 2.89 14.41
CA ALA A 326 3.55 2.38 13.07
C ALA A 326 3.15 0.90 13.05
N CYS A 327 3.74 0.07 13.91
CA CYS A 327 3.51 -1.38 13.92
C CYS A 327 2.11 -1.79 14.41
N LYS A 328 1.34 -0.87 14.97
CA LYS A 328 -0.03 -1.10 15.48
C LYS A 328 -0.15 -2.36 16.34
N GLY A 329 0.87 -2.65 17.14
CA GLY A 329 0.90 -3.80 18.07
C GLY A 329 1.16 -5.15 17.40
N LYS A 330 1.54 -5.20 16.11
CA LYS A 330 1.89 -6.48 15.45
C LYS A 330 3.10 -7.14 16.12
N ALA A 331 2.89 -8.32 16.69
CA ALA A 331 3.86 -9.04 17.49
C ALA A 331 5.22 -9.23 16.79
N ILE A 332 5.22 -9.51 15.48
CA ILE A 332 6.44 -9.73 14.71
C ILE A 332 7.39 -8.53 14.71
N TYR A 333 6.86 -7.30 14.64
CA TYR A 333 7.67 -6.08 14.70
C TYR A 333 7.85 -5.59 16.12
N LEU A 334 6.81 -5.74 16.96
CA LEU A 334 6.82 -5.26 18.33
C LEU A 334 7.97 -5.88 19.15
N LYS A 335 8.21 -7.18 19.02
CA LYS A 335 9.33 -7.89 19.65
C LYS A 335 10.67 -7.23 19.32
N GLU A 336 10.93 -7.02 18.03
CA GLU A 336 12.21 -6.51 17.54
C GLU A 336 12.40 -5.01 17.85
N ILE A 337 11.31 -4.22 17.79
CA ILE A 337 11.31 -2.80 18.16
C ILE A 337 11.63 -2.65 19.65
N LEU A 338 10.92 -3.38 20.51
CA LEU A 338 11.13 -3.32 21.96
C LEU A 338 12.54 -3.79 22.34
N ALA A 339 13.02 -4.89 21.75
CA ALA A 339 14.39 -5.34 21.95
C ALA A 339 15.42 -4.26 21.53
N SER A 340 15.19 -3.58 20.41
CA SER A 340 16.06 -2.48 19.96
C SER A 340 15.98 -1.26 20.88
N MET A 341 14.82 -0.96 21.46
CA MET A 341 14.65 0.11 22.46
C MET A 341 15.39 -0.19 23.75
N ILE A 342 15.31 -1.45 24.23
CA ILE A 342 16.07 -1.89 25.42
C ILE A 342 17.58 -1.69 25.18
N LEU A 343 18.09 -2.15 24.05
CA LEU A 343 19.51 -2.01 23.70
C LEU A 343 19.94 -0.54 23.54
N ASN A 344 19.03 0.36 23.22
CA ASN A 344 19.30 1.81 23.13
C ASN A 344 19.10 2.54 24.47
N GLY A 345 18.96 1.81 25.58
CA GLY A 345 18.82 2.40 26.93
C GLY A 345 17.47 3.02 27.22
N MET A 346 16.42 2.70 26.44
CA MET A 346 15.06 3.26 26.59
C MET A 346 14.18 2.39 27.49
N SER A 347 14.76 1.63 28.41
CA SER A 347 14.04 0.64 29.23
C SER A 347 12.86 1.23 30.01
N ASP A 348 13.01 2.45 30.54
CA ASP A 348 11.97 3.11 31.34
C ASP A 348 10.72 3.47 30.48
N GLU A 349 10.94 3.82 29.22
CA GLU A 349 9.87 4.22 28.32
C GLU A 349 8.97 3.03 27.90
N ILE A 350 9.52 1.81 27.91
CA ILE A 350 8.79 0.63 27.43
C ILE A 350 8.15 -0.20 28.54
N VAL A 351 8.39 0.14 29.83
CA VAL A 351 7.84 -0.61 30.98
C VAL A 351 6.32 -0.75 30.88
N SER A 352 5.61 0.33 30.56
CA SER A 352 4.15 0.29 30.41
C SER A 352 3.71 -0.52 29.19
N VAL A 353 4.46 -0.48 28.10
CA VAL A 353 4.18 -1.23 26.87
C VAL A 353 4.43 -2.71 27.12
N LEU A 354 5.55 -3.06 27.73
CA LEU A 354 5.85 -4.45 28.11
C LEU A 354 4.82 -4.97 29.09
N ALA A 355 4.38 -4.18 30.10
CA ALA A 355 3.37 -4.60 31.05
C ALA A 355 2.07 -5.04 30.37
N SER A 356 1.64 -4.33 29.33
CA SER A 356 0.41 -4.63 28.57
C SER A 356 0.60 -5.59 27.41
N ALA A 357 1.85 -5.88 27.01
CA ALA A 357 2.15 -6.75 25.87
C ALA A 357 1.71 -8.21 26.11
N PRO A 358 1.34 -8.95 25.06
CA PRO A 358 1.07 -10.39 25.18
C PRO A 358 2.27 -11.16 25.72
N ASN A 359 2.02 -12.26 26.44
CA ASN A 359 3.09 -13.10 26.97
C ASN A 359 4.04 -13.64 25.91
N GLU A 360 3.54 -13.89 24.72
CA GLU A 360 4.33 -14.28 23.55
C GLU A 360 5.41 -13.23 23.21
N VAL A 361 5.11 -11.94 23.35
CA VAL A 361 6.08 -10.86 23.14
C VAL A 361 7.04 -10.77 24.31
N LYS A 362 6.53 -10.73 25.56
CA LYS A 362 7.35 -10.61 26.78
C LYS A 362 8.40 -11.69 26.92
N ASN A 363 8.02 -12.94 26.59
CA ASN A 363 8.86 -14.11 26.76
C ASN A 363 9.61 -14.51 25.46
N SER A 364 9.57 -13.66 24.44
CA SER A 364 10.30 -13.93 23.20
C SER A 364 11.83 -13.89 23.39
N GLU A 365 12.54 -14.65 22.56
CA GLU A 365 14.02 -14.67 22.58
C GLU A 365 14.58 -13.27 22.40
N GLU A 366 14.03 -12.48 21.48
CA GLU A 366 14.47 -11.13 21.16
C GLU A 366 14.46 -10.22 22.38
N ILE A 367 13.38 -10.23 23.16
CA ILE A 367 13.24 -9.41 24.37
C ILE A 367 14.18 -9.90 25.47
N ARG A 368 14.15 -11.20 25.75
CA ARG A 368 14.99 -11.79 26.82
C ARG A 368 16.47 -11.62 26.56
N MET A 369 16.92 -11.79 25.31
CA MET A 369 18.31 -11.57 24.93
C MET A 369 18.69 -10.09 24.95
N ALA A 370 17.77 -9.18 24.58
CA ALA A 370 18.03 -7.75 24.66
C ALA A 370 18.17 -7.29 26.13
N GLU A 371 17.31 -7.75 27.04
CA GLU A 371 17.40 -7.47 28.48
C GLU A 371 18.75 -7.95 29.05
N LEU A 372 19.15 -9.18 28.74
CA LEU A 372 20.45 -9.73 29.17
C LEU A 372 21.63 -8.89 28.64
N ASN A 373 21.61 -8.55 27.34
CA ASN A 373 22.65 -7.73 26.72
C ASN A 373 22.73 -6.33 27.35
N TYR A 374 21.59 -5.70 27.62
CA TYR A 374 21.53 -4.40 28.30
C TYR A 374 22.15 -4.50 29.70
N GLN A 375 21.84 -5.53 30.49
CA GLN A 375 22.39 -5.74 31.82
C GLN A 375 23.90 -6.02 31.79
N ILE A 376 24.40 -6.70 30.74
CA ILE A 376 25.86 -6.89 30.53
C ILE A 376 26.53 -5.53 30.29
N GLN A 377 25.95 -4.68 29.44
CA GLN A 377 26.50 -3.35 29.15
C GLN A 377 26.44 -2.41 30.37
N ALA A 378 25.40 -2.53 31.17
CA ALA A 378 25.22 -1.78 32.41
C ALA A 378 26.19 -2.20 33.54
N GLY A 379 27.03 -3.23 33.31
CA GLY A 379 28.00 -3.69 34.30
C GLY A 379 27.38 -4.45 35.47
N THR A 380 26.24 -5.08 35.29
CA THR A 380 25.55 -5.88 36.33
C THR A 380 26.47 -7.00 36.83
N SER A 381 26.36 -7.33 38.12
CA SER A 381 27.18 -8.33 38.77
C SER A 381 27.15 -9.70 38.07
N PRO A 382 28.29 -10.44 38.00
CA PRO A 382 28.35 -11.74 37.34
C PRO A 382 27.34 -12.76 37.84
N GLY A 383 27.03 -12.74 39.14
CA GLY A 383 26.02 -13.61 39.75
C GLY A 383 24.65 -13.41 39.21
N ARG A 384 24.22 -12.13 39.12
CA ARG A 384 22.90 -11.76 38.57
C ARG A 384 22.77 -12.10 37.09
N LEU A 385 23.84 -11.87 36.31
CA LEU A 385 23.86 -12.25 34.87
C LEU A 385 23.72 -13.77 34.67
N VAL A 386 24.38 -14.55 35.52
CA VAL A 386 24.28 -16.03 35.48
C VAL A 386 22.86 -16.48 35.81
N GLU A 387 22.23 -15.92 36.85
CA GLU A 387 20.83 -16.22 37.19
C GLU A 387 19.90 -15.90 36.00
N MET A 388 19.99 -14.70 35.41
CA MET A 388 19.17 -14.31 34.26
C MET A 388 19.38 -15.27 33.08
N ALA A 389 20.62 -15.60 32.73
CA ALA A 389 20.91 -16.50 31.64
C ALA A 389 20.35 -17.91 31.89
N MET A 390 20.45 -18.44 33.13
CA MET A 390 19.88 -19.73 33.50
C MET A 390 18.35 -19.72 33.41
N ASP A 391 17.68 -18.64 33.83
CA ASP A 391 16.23 -18.54 33.76
C ASP A 391 15.74 -18.45 32.31
N ILE A 392 16.51 -17.80 31.42
CA ILE A 392 16.23 -17.78 29.98
C ILE A 392 16.34 -19.20 29.40
N ILE A 393 17.36 -19.97 29.76
CA ILE A 393 17.51 -21.37 29.33
C ILE A 393 16.34 -22.24 29.85
N LYS A 394 15.92 -22.06 31.12
CA LYS A 394 14.78 -22.78 31.69
C LYS A 394 13.46 -22.49 30.97
N SER A 395 13.31 -21.28 30.39
CA SER A 395 12.14 -20.93 29.56
C SER A 395 12.14 -21.60 28.17
N GLY A 396 13.15 -22.39 27.85
CA GLY A 396 13.29 -23.13 26.59
C GLY A 396 14.11 -22.43 25.51
N ILE A 397 14.57 -21.21 25.73
CA ILE A 397 15.39 -20.46 24.78
C ILE A 397 16.80 -21.06 24.77
N ARG A 398 17.33 -21.35 23.55
CA ARG A 398 18.66 -21.92 23.32
C ARG A 398 19.49 -20.98 22.47
N ASN A 399 20.53 -20.39 23.10
CA ASN A 399 21.43 -19.46 22.42
C ASN A 399 22.85 -19.61 22.97
N THR A 400 23.87 -19.62 22.10
CA THR A 400 25.27 -19.81 22.49
C THR A 400 25.75 -18.78 23.51
N LYS A 401 25.29 -17.53 23.37
CA LYS A 401 25.66 -16.42 24.26
C LYS A 401 25.20 -16.62 25.70
N LEU A 402 24.09 -17.34 25.93
CA LEU A 402 23.65 -17.68 27.29
C LEU A 402 24.68 -18.55 27.99
N TYR A 403 25.19 -19.57 27.33
CA TYR A 403 26.23 -20.41 27.88
C TYR A 403 27.54 -19.68 28.07
N GLU A 404 27.95 -18.80 27.15
CA GLU A 404 29.15 -17.95 27.32
C GLU A 404 29.00 -17.06 28.57
N VAL A 405 27.86 -16.46 28.81
CA VAL A 405 27.60 -15.64 30.01
C VAL A 405 27.67 -16.50 31.29
N ILE A 406 27.10 -17.70 31.28
CA ILE A 406 27.10 -18.60 32.43
C ILE A 406 28.52 -19.07 32.74
N ILE A 407 29.28 -19.49 31.73
CA ILE A 407 30.67 -19.98 31.89
C ILE A 407 31.53 -18.81 32.40
N SER A 408 31.61 -17.70 31.69
CA SER A 408 32.43 -16.55 32.05
C SER A 408 32.07 -15.96 33.43
N GLY A 409 30.77 -15.87 33.72
CA GLY A 409 30.28 -15.43 35.03
C GLY A 409 30.65 -16.40 36.15
N SER A 410 30.59 -17.70 35.91
CA SER A 410 30.95 -18.73 36.89
C SER A 410 32.47 -18.70 37.20
N ILE A 411 33.32 -18.45 36.19
CA ILE A 411 34.77 -18.25 36.36
C ILE A 411 35.05 -16.99 37.20
N LYS A 412 34.40 -15.84 36.88
CA LYS A 412 34.55 -14.59 37.64
C LYS A 412 34.09 -14.73 39.09
N MET A 413 33.11 -15.57 39.36
CA MET A 413 32.65 -15.90 40.72
C MET A 413 33.52 -16.91 41.45
N LYS A 414 34.59 -17.40 40.81
CA LYS A 414 35.47 -18.45 41.35
C LYS A 414 34.73 -19.72 41.81
N ARG A 415 33.72 -20.15 41.03
CA ARG A 415 33.00 -21.41 41.31
C ARG A 415 33.98 -22.61 41.21
N ARG A 416 33.60 -23.72 41.83
CA ARG A 416 34.41 -24.96 41.79
C ARG A 416 34.65 -25.42 40.36
N PRO A 417 35.88 -25.82 39.98
CA PRO A 417 36.21 -26.23 38.61
C PRO A 417 35.27 -27.29 38.03
N GLN A 418 34.88 -28.29 38.86
CA GLN A 418 33.95 -29.33 38.44
C GLN A 418 32.62 -28.79 37.96
N ILE A 419 32.04 -27.72 38.59
CA ILE A 419 30.81 -27.10 38.18
C ILE A 419 30.99 -26.40 36.84
N ILE A 420 32.12 -25.74 36.62
CA ILE A 420 32.41 -25.07 35.35
C ILE A 420 32.55 -26.08 34.22
N GLU A 421 33.24 -27.21 34.45
CA GLU A 421 33.35 -28.32 33.50
C GLU A 421 31.97 -28.91 33.13
N GLU A 422 31.09 -29.10 34.10
CA GLU A 422 29.73 -29.58 33.85
C GLU A 422 28.95 -28.62 32.92
N ILE A 423 29.02 -27.30 33.18
CA ILE A 423 28.39 -26.29 32.35
C ILE A 423 28.99 -26.28 30.94
N VAL A 424 30.29 -26.38 30.79
CA VAL A 424 30.96 -26.46 29.48
C VAL A 424 30.57 -27.72 28.72
N ASN A 425 30.48 -28.86 29.40
CA ASN A 425 30.04 -30.10 28.76
C ASN A 425 28.57 -30.02 28.31
N GLU A 426 27.69 -29.37 29.11
CA GLU A 426 26.30 -29.11 28.71
C GLU A 426 26.24 -28.19 27.49
N ALA A 427 27.02 -27.09 27.46
CA ALA A 427 27.12 -26.18 26.34
C ALA A 427 27.61 -26.89 25.05
N CYS A 428 28.65 -27.75 25.16
CA CYS A 428 29.14 -28.53 24.04
C CYS A 428 28.14 -29.55 23.50
N LYS A 429 27.30 -30.14 24.36
CA LYS A 429 26.18 -30.99 23.93
C LYS A 429 25.09 -30.22 23.22
N ALA A 430 24.79 -29.03 23.73
CA ALA A 430 23.75 -28.17 23.13
C ALA A 430 24.17 -27.57 21.79
N PHE A 431 25.44 -27.23 21.62
CA PHE A 431 26.01 -26.61 20.43
C PHE A 431 27.38 -27.25 20.05
N PRO A 432 27.35 -28.42 19.40
CA PRO A 432 28.59 -29.16 19.06
C PRO A 432 29.54 -28.36 18.18
N GLU A 433 29.02 -27.51 17.29
CA GLU A 433 29.80 -26.64 16.39
C GLU A 433 30.61 -25.56 17.13
N HIS A 434 30.18 -25.17 18.34
CA HIS A 434 30.85 -24.18 19.20
C HIS A 434 31.68 -24.81 20.32
N ALA A 435 31.86 -26.15 20.32
CA ALA A 435 32.56 -26.87 21.39
C ALA A 435 33.99 -26.39 21.62
N LYS A 436 34.71 -25.98 20.56
CA LYS A 436 36.10 -25.43 20.71
C LYS A 436 36.09 -24.11 21.48
N THR A 437 35.12 -23.25 21.23
CA THR A 437 34.98 -21.96 21.91
C THR A 437 34.69 -22.17 23.39
N PHE A 438 33.73 -23.03 23.73
CA PHE A 438 33.38 -23.32 25.12
C PHE A 438 34.52 -23.98 25.91
N LYS A 439 35.23 -24.92 25.32
CA LYS A 439 36.42 -25.55 25.95
C LYS A 439 37.59 -24.58 26.14
N GLY A 440 37.69 -23.55 25.28
CA GLY A 440 38.68 -22.49 25.41
C GLY A 440 38.58 -21.72 26.74
N TYR A 441 37.40 -21.61 27.32
CA TYR A 441 37.21 -20.98 28.65
C TYR A 441 37.77 -21.77 29.81
N LEU A 442 38.03 -23.09 29.66
CA LEU A 442 38.68 -23.91 30.69
C LEU A 442 40.21 -23.80 30.64
N ALA A 443 40.75 -23.34 29.50
CA ALA A 443 42.21 -23.22 29.31
C ALA A 443 42.75 -21.81 29.62
N ALA A 444 41.84 -20.84 29.80
CA ALA A 444 42.13 -19.43 30.13
C ALA A 444 41.99 -19.19 31.64
#